data_8e92d120cdaeeb92aa5be53acecc843a
#
_entry.id   8e92d120cdaeeb92aa5be53acecc843a
#
_cell.length_a   1.000
_cell.length_b   1.000
_cell.length_c   1.000
_cell.angle_alpha   90.00
_cell.angle_beta   90.00
_cell.angle_gamma   90.00
#
_symmetry.space_group_name_H-M   'P 1'
#
loop_
_entity.id
_entity.type
_entity.pdbx_description
1 polymer ?
#
loop_
_entity_poly.entity_id
_entity_poly.type
_entity_poly.pdbx_seq_one_letter_code
_entity_poly.pdbx_strand_id
1 'polypeptide(L)'
;MNQIESTVSEWPGVEVGSHDRGGGREFTLDGREIGHVHRGQLVDIPFAKRVRDILIEEERAEKHHVMPDSGWVSYRVRSDEDIEGALWLLRVAYLYRVVTLRKREETQVGGDAVDIDAALDELNVSDALEDAFNEVRVV
;
A
#
# COMPACT_ATOMS: atom_id res chain seq x y z
N MET A 1 2.41 -12.74 10.57
CA MET A 1 1.59 -11.60 10.76
C MET A 1 2.27 -10.49 11.46
N ASN A 2 2.88 -10.82 12.54
CA ASN A 2 3.73 -9.88 13.22
C ASN A 2 4.80 -9.29 12.31
N GLN A 3 5.25 -10.07 11.31
CA GLN A 3 6.26 -9.60 10.37
C GLN A 3 5.74 -8.47 9.49
N ILE A 4 4.49 -8.53 9.05
CA ILE A 4 3.90 -7.45 8.25
C ILE A 4 3.79 -6.20 9.10
N GLU A 5 3.23 -6.31 10.30
CA GLU A 5 3.09 -5.18 11.21
C GLU A 5 4.45 -4.58 11.56
N SER A 6 5.44 -5.41 11.90
CA SER A 6 6.77 -4.94 12.25
C SER A 6 7.43 -4.17 11.12
N THR A 7 7.32 -4.68 9.90
CA THR A 7 7.95 -4.06 8.74
C THR A 7 7.28 -2.73 8.39
N VAL A 8 5.96 -2.74 8.29
CA VAL A 8 5.21 -1.55 7.87
C VAL A 8 5.32 -0.44 8.90
N SER A 9 5.31 -0.79 10.19
CA SER A 9 5.39 0.20 11.25
C SER A 9 6.71 0.98 11.27
N GLU A 10 7.74 0.46 10.64
CA GLU A 10 9.04 1.13 10.58
C GLU A 10 9.15 2.13 9.42
N TRP A 11 8.22 2.11 8.50
CA TRP A 11 8.26 3.05 7.38
C TRP A 11 7.98 4.48 7.87
N PRO A 12 8.75 5.48 7.37
CA PRO A 12 8.59 6.85 7.85
C PRO A 12 7.16 7.37 7.82
N GLY A 13 6.67 7.82 8.97
CA GLY A 13 5.36 8.42 9.11
C GLY A 13 4.20 7.47 9.34
N VAL A 14 4.43 6.16 9.28
CA VAL A 14 3.36 5.18 9.46
C VAL A 14 2.97 5.04 10.93
N GLU A 15 1.66 5.02 11.17
CA GLU A 15 1.10 4.72 12.49
C GLU A 15 0.25 3.45 12.39
N VAL A 16 0.22 2.67 13.46
CA VAL A 16 -0.53 1.42 13.53
C VAL A 16 -1.62 1.56 14.56
N GLY A 17 -2.85 1.19 14.19
CA GLY A 17 -3.99 1.22 15.09
C GLY A 17 -4.81 -0.05 15.00
N SER A 18 -5.82 -0.15 15.86
CA SER A 18 -6.77 -1.25 15.79
C SER A 18 -7.76 -0.99 14.67
N HIS A 19 -8.05 -2.00 13.86
CA HIS A 19 -8.99 -1.86 12.75
C HIS A 19 -10.41 -2.26 13.15
N ASP A 20 -10.56 -3.38 13.83
CA ASP A 20 -11.85 -3.89 14.22
C ASP A 20 -11.77 -4.63 15.55
N ARG A 21 -12.93 -5.14 16.00
CA ARG A 21 -13.01 -5.88 17.26
C ARG A 21 -12.40 -7.28 17.16
N GLY A 22 -12.11 -7.72 15.95
CA GLY A 22 -11.54 -9.04 15.72
C GLY A 22 -10.02 -9.10 15.79
N GLY A 23 -9.36 -8.01 16.19
CA GLY A 23 -7.91 -7.99 16.34
C GLY A 23 -7.15 -7.58 15.09
N GLY A 24 -7.84 -6.99 14.12
CA GLY A 24 -7.19 -6.44 12.93
C GLY A 24 -6.32 -5.25 13.24
N ARG A 25 -5.39 -4.94 12.34
CA ARG A 25 -4.51 -3.78 12.43
C ARG A 25 -4.66 -2.90 11.19
N GLU A 26 -4.67 -1.61 11.43
CA GLU A 26 -4.79 -0.62 10.37
C GLU A 26 -3.51 0.22 10.32
N PHE A 27 -3.01 0.45 9.11
CA PHE A 27 -1.83 1.27 8.90
C PHE A 27 -2.24 2.59 8.27
N THR A 28 -1.77 3.70 8.84
CA THR A 28 -2.11 5.03 8.33
C THR A 28 -0.84 5.84 8.09
N LEU A 29 -0.95 6.78 7.16
CA LEU A 29 0.09 7.75 6.88
C LEU A 29 -0.56 9.12 6.87
N ASP A 30 -0.16 9.96 7.81
CA ASP A 30 -0.74 11.30 8.01
C ASP A 30 -2.28 11.24 8.13
N GLY A 31 -2.77 10.27 8.90
CA GLY A 31 -4.19 10.07 9.15
C GLY A 31 -4.96 9.38 8.06
N ARG A 32 -4.32 9.01 6.95
CA ARG A 32 -4.97 8.35 5.83
C ARG A 32 -4.56 6.90 5.76
N GLU A 33 -5.52 6.02 5.60
CA GLU A 33 -5.25 4.59 5.59
C GLU A 33 -4.47 4.17 4.35
N ILE A 34 -3.44 3.33 4.55
CA ILE A 34 -2.69 2.70 3.46
C ILE A 34 -2.97 1.19 3.37
N GLY A 35 -3.70 0.65 4.33
CA GLY A 35 -4.11 -0.75 4.31
C GLY A 35 -4.44 -1.26 5.69
N HIS A 36 -5.11 -2.40 5.75
CA HIS A 36 -5.37 -3.06 7.02
C HIS A 36 -5.30 -4.57 6.87
N VAL A 37 -5.03 -5.25 7.98
CA VAL A 37 -4.86 -6.69 8.03
C VAL A 37 -5.91 -7.28 8.96
N HIS A 38 -6.68 -8.24 8.46
CA HIS A 38 -7.67 -8.98 9.26
C HIS A 38 -7.00 -10.20 9.89
N ARG A 39 -6.73 -10.13 11.17
CA ARG A 39 -6.13 -11.25 11.92
C ARG A 39 -4.98 -11.93 11.20
N GLY A 40 -4.30 -11.12 10.35
CA GLY A 40 -3.13 -11.68 9.77
C GLY A 40 -3.28 -12.51 8.53
N GLN A 41 -4.45 -12.72 8.01
CA GLN A 41 -4.64 -13.60 6.87
C GLN A 41 -5.17 -12.90 5.63
N LEU A 42 -5.83 -11.77 5.79
CA LEU A 42 -6.39 -11.02 4.68
C LEU A 42 -5.94 -9.58 4.78
N VAL A 43 -5.28 -9.09 3.75
CA VAL A 43 -4.82 -7.71 3.67
C VAL A 43 -5.69 -6.98 2.68
N ASP A 44 -6.33 -5.90 3.10
CA ASP A 44 -7.12 -5.04 2.23
C ASP A 44 -6.41 -3.71 2.08
N ILE A 45 -6.29 -3.23 0.84
CA ILE A 45 -5.47 -2.07 0.52
C ILE A 45 -6.22 -1.15 -0.44
N PRO A 46 -6.33 0.16 -0.11
CA PRO A 46 -7.00 1.11 -1.00
C PRO A 46 -6.03 1.69 -2.02
N PHE A 47 -6.47 1.71 -3.27
CA PHE A 47 -5.73 2.32 -4.38
C PHE A 47 -6.66 3.21 -5.19
N ALA A 48 -6.09 4.10 -6.00
CA ALA A 48 -6.83 4.72 -7.07
C ALA A 48 -7.24 3.63 -8.06
N LYS A 49 -8.41 3.77 -8.69
CA LYS A 49 -8.93 2.72 -9.57
C LYS A 49 -7.96 2.32 -10.68
N ARG A 50 -7.24 3.27 -11.23
CA ARG A 50 -6.26 2.97 -12.28
C ARG A 50 -5.15 2.05 -11.76
N VAL A 51 -4.63 2.33 -10.56
CA VAL A 51 -3.60 1.50 -9.95
C VAL A 51 -4.17 0.13 -9.63
N ARG A 52 -5.40 0.09 -9.07
CA ARG A 52 -6.10 -1.17 -8.80
C ARG A 52 -6.17 -2.04 -10.04
N ASP A 53 -6.60 -1.47 -11.17
CA ASP A 53 -6.77 -2.24 -12.39
C ASP A 53 -5.45 -2.82 -12.90
N ILE A 54 -4.38 -2.06 -12.79
CA ILE A 54 -3.05 -2.53 -13.16
C ILE A 54 -2.63 -3.70 -12.27
N LEU A 55 -2.81 -3.57 -10.96
CA LEU A 55 -2.41 -4.61 -10.01
C LEU A 55 -3.19 -5.91 -10.20
N ILE A 56 -4.48 -5.80 -10.50
CA ILE A 56 -5.31 -6.98 -10.76
C ILE A 56 -4.90 -7.63 -12.08
N GLU A 57 -4.69 -6.84 -13.13
CA GLU A 57 -4.25 -7.35 -14.42
C GLU A 57 -2.90 -8.06 -14.33
N GLU A 58 -2.02 -7.54 -13.48
CA GLU A 58 -0.70 -8.15 -13.26
C GLU A 58 -0.74 -9.30 -12.25
N GLU A 59 -1.94 -9.66 -11.78
CA GLU A 59 -2.15 -10.75 -10.83
C GLU A 59 -1.43 -10.55 -9.50
N ARG A 60 -1.23 -9.28 -9.10
CA ARG A 60 -0.63 -8.94 -7.80
C ARG A 60 -1.63 -9.00 -6.68
N ALA A 61 -2.92 -8.80 -6.98
CA ALA A 61 -3.97 -8.76 -5.98
C ALA A 61 -5.31 -9.13 -6.62
N GLU A 62 -6.32 -9.32 -5.78
CA GLU A 62 -7.66 -9.63 -6.21
C GLU A 62 -8.60 -8.46 -5.91
N LYS A 63 -9.76 -8.44 -6.55
CA LYS A 63 -10.80 -7.46 -6.23
C LYS A 63 -11.21 -7.60 -4.78
N HIS A 64 -11.60 -6.50 -4.17
CA HIS A 64 -12.02 -6.50 -2.77
C HIS A 64 -13.20 -7.45 -2.58
N HIS A 65 -13.17 -8.21 -1.48
CA HIS A 65 -14.16 -9.26 -1.21
C HIS A 65 -15.58 -8.72 -0.95
N VAL A 66 -15.69 -7.46 -0.50
CA VAL A 66 -16.98 -6.82 -0.22
C VAL A 66 -17.31 -5.74 -1.25
N MET A 67 -16.30 -5.00 -1.70
CA MET A 67 -16.48 -3.87 -2.63
C MET A 67 -15.65 -4.08 -3.89
N PRO A 68 -16.04 -5.03 -4.76
CA PRO A 68 -15.19 -5.40 -5.90
C PRO A 68 -15.03 -4.31 -6.96
N ASP A 69 -15.93 -3.32 -6.98
CA ASP A 69 -15.86 -2.24 -7.96
C ASP A 69 -15.19 -0.98 -7.41
N SER A 70 -14.69 -1.03 -6.18
CA SER A 70 -13.97 0.09 -5.57
C SER A 70 -12.49 0.05 -5.94
N GLY A 71 -11.73 1.04 -5.48
CA GLY A 71 -10.27 1.03 -5.61
C GLY A 71 -9.58 0.06 -4.68
N TRP A 72 -10.30 -0.55 -3.76
CA TRP A 72 -9.74 -1.50 -2.81
C TRP A 72 -9.38 -2.83 -3.48
N VAL A 73 -8.28 -3.44 -3.02
CA VAL A 73 -7.89 -4.79 -3.42
C VAL A 73 -7.73 -5.65 -2.19
N SER A 74 -7.81 -6.96 -2.36
CA SER A 74 -7.59 -7.93 -1.30
C SER A 74 -6.42 -8.84 -1.66
N TYR A 75 -5.67 -9.25 -0.64
CA TYR A 75 -4.56 -10.16 -0.79
C TYR A 75 -4.56 -11.14 0.38
N ARG A 76 -4.64 -12.43 0.07
CA ARG A 76 -4.68 -13.47 1.11
C ARG A 76 -3.28 -13.98 1.41
N VAL A 77 -2.96 -13.99 2.69
CA VAL A 77 -1.69 -14.54 3.16
C VAL A 77 -1.97 -15.96 3.66
N ARG A 78 -1.59 -16.95 2.85
CA ARG A 78 -1.82 -18.36 3.15
C ARG A 78 -0.59 -19.05 3.73
N SER A 79 0.58 -18.49 3.51
CA SER A 79 1.85 -19.03 3.96
C SER A 79 2.87 -17.91 4.08
N ASP A 80 4.04 -18.22 4.60
CA ASP A 80 5.11 -17.25 4.74
C ASP A 80 5.55 -16.66 3.39
N GLU A 81 5.42 -17.44 2.32
CA GLU A 81 5.77 -16.97 0.98
C GLU A 81 4.90 -15.79 0.54
N ASP A 82 3.66 -15.75 1.01
CA ASP A 82 2.73 -14.68 0.65
C ASP A 82 3.04 -13.35 1.37
N ILE A 83 3.83 -13.39 2.43
CA ILE A 83 4.16 -12.18 3.19
C ILE A 83 4.88 -11.17 2.31
N GLU A 84 5.81 -11.62 1.46
CA GLU A 84 6.52 -10.71 0.56
C GLU A 84 5.58 -10.00 -0.40
N GLY A 85 4.58 -10.72 -0.93
CA GLY A 85 3.58 -10.12 -1.82
C GLY A 85 2.74 -9.08 -1.11
N ALA A 86 2.35 -9.37 0.14
CA ALA A 86 1.59 -8.41 0.94
C ALA A 86 2.41 -7.15 1.22
N LEU A 87 3.68 -7.32 1.59
CA LEU A 87 4.57 -6.18 1.84
C LEU A 87 4.82 -5.36 0.59
N TRP A 88 4.96 -6.02 -0.56
CA TRP A 88 5.12 -5.35 -1.84
C TRP A 88 3.91 -4.43 -2.11
N LEU A 89 2.70 -4.97 -1.97
CA LEU A 89 1.47 -4.20 -2.19
C LEU A 89 1.34 -3.04 -1.21
N LEU A 90 1.62 -3.29 0.06
CA LEU A 90 1.56 -2.23 1.08
C LEU A 90 2.60 -1.14 0.81
N ARG A 91 3.78 -1.52 0.32
CA ARG A 91 4.81 -0.54 -0.03
C ARG A 91 4.37 0.31 -1.22
N VAL A 92 3.74 -0.29 -2.24
CA VAL A 92 3.18 0.45 -3.36
C VAL A 92 2.14 1.46 -2.86
N ALA A 93 1.24 1.03 -1.98
CA ALA A 93 0.22 1.91 -1.40
C ALA A 93 0.85 3.04 -0.60
N TYR A 94 1.86 2.74 0.19
CA TYR A 94 2.59 3.72 0.97
C TYR A 94 3.23 4.79 0.06
N LEU A 95 3.96 4.35 -0.96
CA LEU A 95 4.63 5.27 -1.89
C LEU A 95 3.61 6.13 -2.64
N TYR A 96 2.51 5.52 -3.07
CA TYR A 96 1.46 6.27 -3.76
C TYR A 96 0.88 7.36 -2.84
N ARG A 97 0.67 7.04 -1.56
CA ARG A 97 0.17 8.01 -0.59
C ARG A 97 1.19 9.13 -0.35
N VAL A 98 2.47 8.80 -0.25
CA VAL A 98 3.51 9.81 -0.12
C VAL A 98 3.47 10.77 -1.30
N VAL A 99 3.37 10.23 -2.52
CA VAL A 99 3.33 11.05 -3.74
C VAL A 99 2.11 11.97 -3.74
N THR A 100 0.92 11.44 -3.42
CA THR A 100 -0.30 12.26 -3.42
C THR A 100 -0.29 13.33 -2.33
N LEU A 101 0.25 13.02 -1.16
CA LEU A 101 0.37 14.01 -0.08
C LEU A 101 1.36 15.12 -0.45
N ARG A 102 2.47 14.78 -1.08
CA ARG A 102 3.44 15.78 -1.54
C ARG A 102 2.82 16.68 -2.59
N LYS A 103 2.03 16.13 -3.50
CA LYS A 103 1.35 16.90 -4.54
C LYS A 103 0.41 17.94 -3.95
N ARG A 104 -0.23 17.63 -2.83
CA ARG A 104 -1.13 18.55 -2.14
C ARG A 104 -0.41 19.57 -1.27
N GLU A 105 0.90 19.45 -1.15
CA GLU A 105 1.72 20.30 -0.28
C GLU A 105 1.31 20.22 1.19
N GLU A 106 0.61 19.15 1.55
CA GLU A 106 0.12 18.98 2.92
C GLU A 106 1.20 18.55 3.89
N THR A 107 2.31 18.00 3.37
CA THR A 107 3.26 17.37 4.24
C THR A 107 4.59 17.13 3.54
N GLN A 108 5.62 17.00 4.35
CA GLN A 108 6.92 16.52 3.92
C GLN A 108 7.11 15.07 4.38
N VAL A 109 6.04 14.30 4.35
CA VAL A 109 6.04 12.91 4.78
C VAL A 109 7.19 12.15 4.12
N GLY A 110 7.92 11.44 4.95
CA GLY A 110 9.10 10.72 4.54
C GLY A 110 10.31 11.62 4.31
N GLY A 111 10.14 12.93 4.07
CA GLY A 111 11.23 13.86 3.82
C GLY A 111 12.26 13.27 2.88
N ASP A 112 13.55 13.41 3.23
CA ASP A 112 14.65 12.86 2.44
C ASP A 112 14.79 11.35 2.61
N ALA A 113 14.08 10.75 3.55
CA ALA A 113 14.16 9.31 3.81
C ALA A 113 13.43 8.47 2.76
N VAL A 114 12.57 9.09 1.94
CA VAL A 114 11.81 8.39 0.90
C VAL A 114 12.13 8.98 -0.46
N ASP A 115 12.89 8.22 -1.24
CA ASP A 115 13.20 8.53 -2.63
C ASP A 115 12.28 7.65 -3.49
N ILE A 116 11.29 8.27 -4.13
CA ILE A 116 10.27 7.53 -4.89
C ILE A 116 10.89 6.72 -6.02
N ASP A 117 11.78 7.31 -6.81
CA ASP A 117 12.37 6.61 -7.94
C ASP A 117 13.20 5.40 -7.50
N ALA A 118 14.01 5.57 -6.47
CA ALA A 118 14.80 4.46 -5.94
C ALA A 118 13.90 3.36 -5.36
N ALA A 119 12.83 3.75 -4.67
CA ALA A 119 11.90 2.80 -4.08
C ALA A 119 11.15 2.01 -5.14
N LEU A 120 10.71 2.66 -6.21
CA LEU A 120 10.04 1.98 -7.32
C LEU A 120 10.99 1.00 -8.02
N ASP A 121 12.25 1.39 -8.18
CA ASP A 121 13.27 0.49 -8.74
C ASP A 121 13.47 -0.75 -7.87
N GLU A 122 13.52 -0.57 -6.56
CA GLU A 122 13.64 -1.70 -5.63
C GLU A 122 12.47 -2.66 -5.74
N LEU A 123 11.27 -2.14 -5.93
CA LEU A 123 10.07 -2.96 -6.09
C LEU A 123 9.97 -3.61 -7.46
N ASN A 124 10.78 -3.16 -8.40
CA ASN A 124 10.77 -3.64 -9.77
C ASN A 124 9.36 -3.58 -10.38
N VAL A 125 8.71 -2.42 -10.24
CA VAL A 125 7.36 -2.23 -10.75
C VAL A 125 7.34 -2.23 -12.28
N SER A 126 6.18 -2.59 -12.86
CA SER A 126 6.00 -2.56 -14.30
C SER A 126 6.00 -1.13 -14.85
N ASP A 127 6.20 -1.00 -16.14
CA ASP A 127 6.12 0.31 -16.80
C ASP A 127 4.73 0.93 -16.62
N ALA A 128 3.69 0.13 -16.68
CA ALA A 128 2.32 0.60 -16.49
C ALA A 128 2.14 1.21 -15.09
N LEU A 129 2.66 0.55 -14.07
CA LEU A 129 2.56 1.03 -12.70
C LEU A 129 3.40 2.29 -12.49
N GLU A 130 4.61 2.31 -13.06
CA GLU A 130 5.46 3.50 -13.01
C GLU A 130 4.78 4.69 -13.67
N ASP A 131 4.14 4.48 -14.83
CA ASP A 131 3.40 5.53 -15.52
C ASP A 131 2.26 6.08 -14.66
N ALA A 132 1.55 5.19 -13.96
CA ALA A 132 0.47 5.62 -13.07
C ALA A 132 1.00 6.50 -11.94
N PHE A 133 2.18 6.20 -11.40
CA PHE A 133 2.82 7.05 -10.40
C PHE A 133 3.21 8.41 -10.99
N ASN A 134 3.79 8.40 -12.18
CA ASN A 134 4.25 9.63 -12.83
C ASN A 134 3.10 10.59 -13.12
N GLU A 135 1.90 10.08 -13.37
CA GLU A 135 0.73 10.93 -13.61
C GLU A 135 0.31 11.75 -12.40
N VAL A 136 0.59 11.27 -11.19
CA VAL A 136 0.17 11.95 -9.96
C VAL A 136 1.32 12.68 -9.27
N ARG A 137 2.54 12.55 -9.77
CA ARG A 137 3.69 13.22 -9.17
C ARG A 137 3.72 14.70 -9.53
N VAL A 138 4.25 15.48 -8.59
CA VAL A 138 4.60 16.88 -8.88
C VAL A 138 5.87 16.88 -9.71
N VAL A 139 5.82 17.58 -10.81
CA VAL A 139 6.95 17.67 -11.73
C VAL A 139 7.74 18.94 -11.43
#